data_dd257300bb0a70362e9356059b4c8086
#
_entry.id   dd257300bb0a70362e9356059b4c8086
#
_cell.length_a   1.000
_cell.length_b   1.000
_cell.length_c   1.000
_cell.angle_alpha   90.00
_cell.angle_beta   90.00
_cell.angle_gamma   90.00
#
_symmetry.space_group_name_H-M   'P 1'
#
loop_
_entity.id
_entity.type
_entity.pdbx_description
1 polymer ?
#
loop_
_entity_poly.entity_id
_entity_poly.type
_entity_poly.pdbx_seq_one_letter_code
_entity_poly.pdbx_strand_id
1 'polypeptide(L)'
;MALGNNVALIVVAGCSSVIQGMGPKNSYGYPALNIAFAAGPAAASGMWRAFKQRNKDVTVVVWAGDGGTADIGFASLSGAAERNENFIYVCVDNEAYMNSGGQRSGSTPHGAVTPTTPEGKKENKKELLFLMLDHHVPYAATASVGYPHDLMDKLRRAKTIEGFRYLQVLTPDPYGWLFDPSRTAEVGKLAVQTCYWPLLEVVNGRVQVSNESLHCLRKETRRPLRDFLSVQGRYKRLNDQDYKELESYVDYTWDRILKLMRT
;
A
#
# COMPACT_ATOMS: atom_id res chain seq x y z
N MET A 1 -3.27 -12.53 14.23
CA MET A 1 -2.89 -11.65 15.36
C MET A 1 -3.69 -10.35 15.38
N ALA A 2 -3.50 -9.37 14.46
CA ALA A 2 -4.21 -8.08 14.54
C ALA A 2 -5.73 -8.20 14.39
N LEU A 3 -6.20 -9.05 13.49
CA LEU A 3 -7.62 -9.18 13.15
C LEU A 3 -8.35 -10.32 13.89
N GLY A 4 -7.64 -11.13 14.69
CA GLY A 4 -8.22 -12.30 15.39
C GLY A 4 -8.48 -13.48 14.44
N ASN A 5 -9.36 -14.40 14.84
CA ASN A 5 -9.56 -15.68 14.14
C ASN A 5 -10.70 -15.68 13.11
N ASN A 6 -11.62 -14.74 13.20
CA ASN A 6 -12.81 -14.66 12.35
C ASN A 6 -12.54 -13.79 11.09
N VAL A 7 -11.68 -14.29 10.21
CA VAL A 7 -11.23 -13.59 9.00
C VAL A 7 -11.42 -14.48 7.78
N ALA A 8 -11.91 -13.91 6.70
CA ALA A 8 -11.90 -14.51 5.37
C ALA A 8 -11.07 -13.64 4.43
N LEU A 9 -10.09 -14.24 3.77
CA LEU A 9 -9.18 -13.56 2.85
C LEU A 9 -9.65 -13.70 1.40
N ILE A 10 -9.55 -12.60 0.67
CA ILE A 10 -9.60 -12.59 -0.78
C ILE A 10 -8.22 -12.20 -1.26
N VAL A 11 -7.52 -13.12 -1.87
CA VAL A 11 -6.15 -12.94 -2.36
C VAL A 11 -6.20 -12.70 -3.86
N VAL A 12 -5.87 -11.49 -4.25
CA VAL A 12 -5.79 -11.11 -5.65
C VAL A 12 -4.53 -11.69 -6.26
N ALA A 13 -4.62 -12.18 -7.51
CA ALA A 13 -3.48 -12.75 -8.22
C ALA A 13 -2.23 -11.87 -8.12
N GLY A 14 -1.09 -12.44 -7.76
CA GLY A 14 0.16 -11.72 -7.52
C GLY A 14 1.13 -12.50 -6.62
N CYS A 15 2.15 -11.84 -6.07
CA CYS A 15 3.14 -12.47 -5.19
C CYS A 15 2.48 -13.19 -4.00
N SER A 16 1.45 -12.60 -3.42
CA SER A 16 0.76 -13.16 -2.25
C SER A 16 0.04 -14.49 -2.55
N SER A 17 -0.51 -14.67 -3.76
CA SER A 17 -1.12 -15.94 -4.15
C SER A 17 -0.08 -17.06 -4.33
N VAL A 18 1.14 -16.72 -4.73
CA VAL A 18 2.27 -17.68 -4.81
C VAL A 18 2.78 -18.04 -3.41
N ILE A 19 2.99 -17.03 -2.54
CA ILE A 19 3.44 -17.23 -1.15
C ILE A 19 2.44 -18.06 -0.35
N GLN A 20 1.16 -17.84 -0.58
CA GLN A 20 0.07 -18.59 0.04
C GLN A 20 0.23 -20.11 -0.20
N GLY A 21 0.65 -20.51 -1.39
CA GLY A 21 0.68 -21.90 -1.82
C GLY A 21 -0.71 -22.43 -2.16
N MET A 22 -0.80 -23.70 -2.51
CA MET A 22 -2.05 -24.38 -2.87
C MET A 22 -2.51 -25.29 -1.72
N GLY A 23 -3.82 -25.44 -1.57
CA GLY A 23 -4.37 -26.39 -0.63
C GLY A 23 -3.92 -27.84 -0.96
N PRO A 24 -3.66 -28.69 0.05
CA PRO A 24 -3.86 -28.46 1.49
C PRO A 24 -2.70 -27.76 2.21
N LYS A 25 -1.65 -27.36 1.50
CA LYS A 25 -0.43 -26.72 2.06
C LYS A 25 -0.51 -25.19 2.02
N ASN A 26 -1.68 -24.63 2.32
CA ASN A 26 -1.85 -23.18 2.41
C ASN A 26 -1.13 -22.62 3.64
N SER A 27 -0.27 -21.62 3.45
CA SER A 27 0.48 -20.96 4.53
C SER A 27 -0.37 -20.01 5.38
N TYR A 28 -1.56 -19.59 4.90
CA TYR A 28 -2.45 -18.74 5.66
C TYR A 28 -3.34 -19.57 6.58
N GLY A 29 -3.41 -19.23 7.86
CA GLY A 29 -4.28 -19.87 8.84
C GLY A 29 -5.76 -19.48 8.74
N TYR A 30 -6.19 -18.90 7.61
CA TYR A 30 -7.54 -18.41 7.37
C TYR A 30 -8.12 -19.00 6.07
N PRO A 31 -9.45 -19.12 5.95
CA PRO A 31 -10.08 -19.37 4.67
C PRO A 31 -9.69 -18.30 3.66
N ALA A 32 -9.19 -18.71 2.49
CA ALA A 32 -8.72 -17.80 1.45
C ALA A 32 -9.33 -18.16 0.10
N LEU A 33 -9.79 -17.14 -0.61
CA LEU A 33 -10.27 -17.23 -1.99
C LEU A 33 -9.26 -16.53 -2.90
N ASN A 34 -8.59 -17.27 -3.76
CA ASN A 34 -7.82 -16.67 -4.85
C ASN A 34 -8.77 -16.21 -5.96
N ILE A 35 -8.56 -15.00 -6.45
CA ILE A 35 -9.45 -14.38 -7.43
C ILE A 35 -8.68 -13.72 -8.56
N ALA A 36 -9.34 -13.56 -9.70
CA ALA A 36 -8.79 -12.85 -10.85
C ALA A 36 -8.38 -11.42 -10.50
N PHE A 37 -7.38 -10.92 -11.22
CA PHE A 37 -6.63 -9.70 -10.93
C PHE A 37 -7.51 -8.46 -10.66
N ALA A 38 -8.58 -8.27 -11.44
CA ALA A 38 -9.47 -7.11 -11.33
C ALA A 38 -10.64 -7.28 -10.32
N ALA A 39 -10.88 -8.50 -9.83
CA ALA A 39 -12.15 -8.87 -9.20
C ALA A 39 -12.16 -8.84 -7.66
N GLY A 40 -11.02 -8.52 -7.02
CA GLY A 40 -10.88 -8.56 -5.55
C GLY A 40 -11.97 -7.81 -4.80
N PRO A 41 -12.14 -6.49 -5.02
CA PRO A 41 -13.18 -5.70 -4.33
C PRO A 41 -14.60 -6.17 -4.62
N ALA A 42 -14.90 -6.57 -5.87
CA ALA A 42 -16.23 -7.07 -6.24
C ALA A 42 -16.56 -8.38 -5.50
N ALA A 43 -15.58 -9.31 -5.42
CA ALA A 43 -15.73 -10.55 -4.67
C ALA A 43 -15.91 -10.29 -3.16
N ALA A 44 -15.19 -9.30 -2.61
CA ALA A 44 -15.30 -8.91 -1.21
C ALA A 44 -16.69 -8.35 -0.88
N SER A 45 -17.23 -7.50 -1.74
CA SER A 45 -18.60 -6.98 -1.60
C SER A 45 -19.63 -8.13 -1.53
N GLY A 46 -19.52 -9.10 -2.43
CA GLY A 46 -20.39 -10.28 -2.43
C GLY A 46 -20.22 -11.15 -1.19
N MET A 47 -18.97 -11.43 -0.80
CA MET A 47 -18.63 -12.26 0.37
C MET A 47 -19.13 -11.62 1.67
N TRP A 48 -18.88 -10.33 1.87
CA TRP A 48 -19.38 -9.61 3.04
C TRP A 48 -20.91 -9.66 3.14
N ARG A 49 -21.63 -9.40 2.03
CA ARG A 49 -23.10 -9.46 1.99
C ARG A 49 -23.63 -10.85 2.30
N ALA A 50 -22.97 -11.91 1.80
CA ALA A 50 -23.34 -13.29 2.10
C ALA A 50 -23.15 -13.64 3.60
N PHE A 51 -22.07 -13.16 4.24
CA PHE A 51 -21.89 -13.33 5.69
C PHE A 51 -22.95 -12.55 6.49
N LYS A 52 -23.23 -11.31 6.10
CA LYS A 52 -24.25 -10.47 6.75
C LYS A 52 -25.64 -11.13 6.71
N GLN A 53 -26.05 -11.65 5.54
CA GLN A 53 -27.33 -12.38 5.40
C GLN A 53 -27.41 -13.62 6.29
N ARG A 54 -26.29 -14.26 6.58
CA ARG A 54 -26.21 -15.45 7.44
C ARG A 54 -25.96 -15.13 8.90
N ASN A 55 -26.01 -13.86 9.31
CA ASN A 55 -25.70 -13.36 10.66
C ASN A 55 -24.34 -13.88 11.18
N LYS A 56 -23.33 -13.94 10.30
CA LYS A 56 -21.96 -14.34 10.64
C LYS A 56 -21.09 -13.12 10.77
N ASP A 57 -20.48 -12.96 11.93
CA ASP A 57 -19.46 -11.92 12.18
C ASP A 57 -18.11 -12.40 11.65
N VAL A 58 -17.81 -12.06 10.38
CA VAL A 58 -16.55 -12.39 9.72
C VAL A 58 -15.97 -11.13 9.10
N THR A 59 -14.72 -10.81 9.45
CA THR A 59 -13.97 -9.73 8.83
C THR A 59 -13.49 -10.18 7.44
N VAL A 60 -14.01 -9.57 6.39
CA VAL A 60 -13.53 -9.80 5.02
C VAL A 60 -12.33 -8.91 4.74
N VAL A 61 -11.25 -9.48 4.23
CA VAL A 61 -10.02 -8.77 3.90
C VAL A 61 -9.63 -9.07 2.45
N VAL A 62 -9.46 -8.03 1.66
CA VAL A 62 -8.82 -8.13 0.34
C VAL A 62 -7.32 -7.90 0.52
N TRP A 63 -6.51 -8.78 -0.07
CA TRP A 63 -5.06 -8.70 -0.07
C TRP A 63 -4.59 -8.65 -1.53
N ALA A 64 -4.18 -7.47 -1.97
CA ALA A 64 -3.85 -7.20 -3.37
C ALA A 64 -2.52 -6.48 -3.51
N GLY A 65 -1.79 -6.73 -4.59
CA GLY A 65 -0.61 -5.94 -4.95
C GLY A 65 -0.98 -4.57 -5.53
N ASP A 66 0.02 -3.71 -5.63
CA ASP A 66 -0.14 -2.35 -6.17
C ASP A 66 -0.61 -2.33 -7.63
N GLY A 67 -0.10 -3.20 -8.49
CA GLY A 67 -0.58 -3.29 -9.88
C GLY A 67 -2.07 -3.68 -9.97
N GLY A 68 -2.51 -4.63 -9.14
CA GLY A 68 -3.94 -5.00 -9.02
C GLY A 68 -4.80 -3.87 -8.45
N THR A 69 -4.22 -3.02 -7.61
CA THR A 69 -4.90 -1.90 -6.94
C THR A 69 -4.94 -0.65 -7.81
N ALA A 70 -3.78 -0.20 -8.28
CA ALA A 70 -3.61 1.07 -8.98
C ALA A 70 -4.10 1.02 -10.44
N ASP A 71 -4.08 -0.15 -11.06
CA ASP A 71 -4.32 -0.29 -12.50
C ASP A 71 -5.59 -1.10 -12.77
N ILE A 72 -5.46 -2.39 -13.08
CA ILE A 72 -6.58 -3.18 -13.61
C ILE A 72 -7.75 -3.35 -12.63
N GLY A 73 -7.51 -3.36 -11.33
CA GLY A 73 -8.53 -3.51 -10.29
C GLY A 73 -9.14 -2.18 -9.80
N PHE A 74 -8.61 -1.03 -10.25
CA PHE A 74 -9.02 0.27 -9.73
C PHE A 74 -10.51 0.56 -9.91
N ALA A 75 -11.12 0.16 -11.01
CA ALA A 75 -12.55 0.36 -11.24
C ALA A 75 -13.41 -0.34 -10.18
N SER A 76 -13.09 -1.59 -9.84
CA SER A 76 -13.81 -2.34 -8.80
C SER A 76 -13.50 -1.83 -7.39
N LEU A 77 -12.28 -1.34 -7.16
CA LEU A 77 -11.87 -0.70 -5.91
C LEU A 77 -12.65 0.61 -5.68
N SER A 78 -12.65 1.48 -6.69
CA SER A 78 -13.39 2.76 -6.67
C SER A 78 -14.88 2.54 -6.39
N GLY A 79 -15.51 1.59 -7.09
CA GLY A 79 -16.93 1.29 -6.88
C GLY A 79 -17.23 0.72 -5.49
N ALA A 80 -16.34 -0.09 -4.91
CA ALA A 80 -16.52 -0.60 -3.55
C ALA A 80 -16.33 0.49 -2.49
N ALA A 81 -15.36 1.39 -2.69
CA ALA A 81 -15.11 2.53 -1.83
C ALA A 81 -16.29 3.53 -1.87
N GLU A 82 -16.79 3.85 -3.06
CA GLU A 82 -17.95 4.74 -3.25
C GLU A 82 -19.21 4.20 -2.55
N ARG A 83 -19.47 2.90 -2.62
CA ARG A 83 -20.61 2.26 -1.93
C ARG A 83 -20.34 2.01 -0.45
N ASN A 84 -19.18 2.39 0.07
CA ASN A 84 -18.76 2.17 1.45
C ASN A 84 -18.94 0.71 1.91
N GLU A 85 -18.54 -0.25 1.08
CA GLU A 85 -18.68 -1.69 1.37
C GLU A 85 -17.85 -2.11 2.58
N ASN A 86 -18.43 -2.87 3.50
CA ASN A 86 -17.81 -3.14 4.80
C ASN A 86 -16.76 -4.26 4.75
N PHE A 87 -15.58 -3.96 4.24
CA PHE A 87 -14.40 -4.84 4.28
C PHE A 87 -13.09 -4.04 4.37
N ILE A 88 -12.01 -4.70 4.74
CA ILE A 88 -10.67 -4.13 4.78
C ILE A 88 -9.96 -4.44 3.47
N TYR A 89 -9.44 -3.42 2.80
CA TYR A 89 -8.60 -3.57 1.62
C TYR A 89 -7.15 -3.26 1.96
N VAL A 90 -6.26 -4.23 1.78
CA VAL A 90 -4.82 -4.08 1.99
C VAL A 90 -4.13 -4.11 0.63
N CYS A 91 -3.54 -2.98 0.26
CA CYS A 91 -2.65 -2.86 -0.88
C CYS A 91 -1.21 -3.14 -0.43
N VAL A 92 -0.65 -4.25 -0.85
CA VAL A 92 0.76 -4.59 -0.66
C VAL A 92 1.54 -3.91 -1.79
N ASP A 93 2.14 -2.76 -1.49
CA ASP A 93 2.75 -1.89 -2.47
C ASP A 93 4.27 -2.13 -2.53
N ASN A 94 4.70 -2.85 -3.55
CA ASN A 94 6.11 -3.03 -3.90
C ASN A 94 6.51 -2.25 -5.16
N GLU A 95 5.64 -1.33 -5.58
CA GLU A 95 5.86 -0.36 -6.64
C GLU A 95 6.15 -0.98 -8.03
N ALA A 96 5.66 -2.21 -8.29
CA ALA A 96 5.73 -2.86 -9.60
C ALA A 96 4.85 -4.12 -9.70
N TYR A 97 4.67 -4.66 -10.91
CA TYR A 97 4.13 -6.01 -11.14
C TYR A 97 5.24 -7.05 -10.88
N MET A 98 5.58 -7.29 -9.60
CA MET A 98 6.76 -8.11 -9.23
C MET A 98 6.63 -9.56 -9.64
N ASN A 99 5.48 -10.19 -9.42
CA ASN A 99 5.31 -11.62 -9.66
C ASN A 99 5.49 -12.01 -11.14
N SER A 100 5.22 -11.12 -12.06
CA SER A 100 5.38 -11.35 -13.51
C SER A 100 6.73 -10.91 -14.07
N GLY A 101 7.64 -10.40 -13.22
CA GLY A 101 8.99 -10.01 -13.63
C GLY A 101 9.36 -8.56 -13.38
N GLY A 102 8.59 -7.83 -12.55
CA GLY A 102 8.94 -6.48 -12.10
C GLY A 102 8.59 -5.36 -13.09
N GLN A 103 7.58 -5.56 -13.96
CA GLN A 103 7.13 -4.52 -14.88
C GLN A 103 6.58 -3.32 -14.13
N ARG A 104 6.61 -2.15 -14.77
CA ARG A 104 6.08 -0.93 -14.19
C ARG A 104 4.59 -1.05 -13.87
N SER A 105 4.17 -0.58 -12.71
CA SER A 105 2.78 -0.37 -12.31
C SER A 105 2.44 1.12 -12.21
N GLY A 106 1.18 1.43 -11.90
CA GLY A 106 0.76 2.78 -11.53
C GLY A 106 1.43 3.31 -10.26
N SER A 107 1.90 2.42 -9.36
CA SER A 107 2.64 2.78 -8.14
C SER A 107 4.16 2.92 -8.36
N THR A 108 4.70 2.53 -9.52
CA THR A 108 6.13 2.69 -9.80
C THR A 108 6.48 4.19 -9.79
N PRO A 109 7.48 4.62 -9.02
CA PRO A 109 7.84 6.03 -8.92
C PRO A 109 8.62 6.53 -10.14
N HIS A 110 8.70 7.86 -10.28
CA HIS A 110 9.54 8.53 -11.27
C HIS A 110 10.99 8.05 -11.17
N GLY A 111 11.67 7.94 -12.29
CA GLY A 111 13.07 7.55 -12.40
C GLY A 111 13.37 6.08 -12.14
N ALA A 112 12.42 5.28 -11.61
CA ALA A 112 12.65 3.87 -11.35
C ALA A 112 12.77 3.06 -12.65
N VAL A 113 13.88 2.34 -12.79
CA VAL A 113 14.13 1.41 -13.89
C VAL A 113 13.37 0.11 -13.64
N THR A 114 12.63 -0.34 -14.64
CA THR A 114 11.97 -1.65 -14.69
C THR A 114 12.14 -2.26 -16.07
N PRO A 115 11.84 -3.55 -16.28
CA PRO A 115 11.91 -4.16 -17.62
C PRO A 115 11.07 -3.45 -18.68
N THR A 116 9.98 -2.77 -18.31
CA THR A 116 9.12 -1.99 -19.21
C THR A 116 9.40 -0.49 -19.20
N THR A 117 10.29 -0.03 -18.35
CA THR A 117 10.81 1.35 -18.32
C THR A 117 12.35 1.34 -18.19
N PRO A 118 13.10 0.88 -19.19
CA PRO A 118 14.55 0.69 -19.09
C PRO A 118 15.33 2.00 -18.91
N GLU A 119 14.77 3.12 -19.33
CA GLU A 119 15.34 4.47 -19.17
C GLU A 119 14.80 5.21 -17.91
N GLY A 120 14.14 4.49 -17.00
CA GLY A 120 13.42 5.06 -15.87
C GLY A 120 12.01 5.55 -16.26
N LYS A 121 11.05 5.34 -15.35
CA LYS A 121 9.68 5.83 -15.53
C LYS A 121 9.65 7.37 -15.53
N LYS A 122 8.90 7.98 -16.42
CA LYS A 122 8.83 9.44 -16.55
C LYS A 122 7.69 10.07 -15.74
N GLU A 123 6.61 9.33 -15.53
CA GLU A 123 5.45 9.81 -14.79
C GLU A 123 5.61 9.58 -13.29
N ASN A 124 4.98 10.43 -12.48
CA ASN A 124 4.83 10.19 -11.04
C ASN A 124 3.90 9.00 -10.77
N LYS A 125 3.97 8.43 -9.59
CA LYS A 125 3.09 7.34 -9.21
C LYS A 125 1.68 7.84 -8.88
N LYS A 126 0.68 6.97 -9.01
CA LYS A 126 -0.69 7.25 -8.56
C LYS A 126 -0.72 7.37 -7.04
N GLU A 127 -1.36 8.40 -6.54
CA GLU A 127 -1.48 8.67 -5.11
C GLU A 127 -2.71 7.96 -4.52
N LEU A 128 -2.61 6.63 -4.36
CA LEU A 128 -3.73 5.77 -3.99
C LEU A 128 -4.40 6.17 -2.67
N LEU A 129 -3.62 6.61 -1.68
CA LEU A 129 -4.18 7.11 -0.42
C LEU A 129 -5.15 8.26 -0.67
N PHE A 130 -4.72 9.29 -1.41
CA PHE A 130 -5.54 10.46 -1.67
C PHE A 130 -6.76 10.13 -2.53
N LEU A 131 -6.61 9.23 -3.51
CA LEU A 131 -7.75 8.73 -4.29
C LEU A 131 -8.81 8.06 -3.39
N MET A 132 -8.40 7.34 -2.35
CA MET A 132 -9.35 6.76 -1.38
C MET A 132 -9.97 7.82 -0.47
N LEU A 133 -9.22 8.86 -0.11
CA LEU A 133 -9.76 9.99 0.65
C LEU A 133 -10.81 10.78 -0.15
N ASP A 134 -10.62 10.93 -1.46
CA ASP A 134 -11.59 11.55 -2.36
C ASP A 134 -12.90 10.74 -2.49
N HIS A 135 -12.89 9.43 -2.14
CA HIS A 135 -14.09 8.60 -1.98
C HIS A 135 -14.73 8.74 -0.59
N HIS A 136 -14.20 9.59 0.28
CA HIS A 136 -14.70 9.79 1.65
C HIS A 136 -14.79 8.50 2.48
N VAL A 137 -13.85 7.57 2.26
CA VAL A 137 -13.81 6.32 3.03
C VAL A 137 -13.63 6.60 4.54
N PRO A 138 -14.29 5.86 5.44
CA PRO A 138 -14.22 6.11 6.88
C PRO A 138 -12.84 5.86 7.46
N TYR A 139 -12.01 5.04 6.79
CA TYR A 139 -10.63 4.78 7.19
C TYR A 139 -9.70 4.58 6.02
N ALA A 140 -8.60 5.32 6.01
CA ALA A 140 -7.49 5.10 5.11
C ALA A 140 -6.16 5.24 5.87
N ALA A 141 -5.17 4.40 5.58
CA ALA A 141 -3.87 4.45 6.23
C ALA A 141 -2.74 4.03 5.30
N THR A 142 -1.55 4.52 5.59
CA THR A 142 -0.29 4.03 5.04
C THR A 142 0.50 3.32 6.13
N ALA A 143 1.25 2.30 5.75
CA ALA A 143 2.12 1.55 6.65
C ALA A 143 3.39 1.09 5.91
N SER A 144 4.37 0.56 6.63
CA SER A 144 5.58 -0.03 6.06
C SER A 144 5.97 -1.29 6.82
N VAL A 145 6.46 -2.31 6.10
CA VAL A 145 7.02 -3.52 6.75
C VAL A 145 8.23 -3.21 7.64
N GLY A 146 8.85 -2.04 7.46
CA GLY A 146 9.90 -1.54 8.35
C GLY A 146 9.42 -1.17 9.75
N TYR A 147 8.10 -0.97 9.93
CA TYR A 147 7.46 -0.59 11.20
C TYR A 147 6.26 -1.51 11.50
N PRO A 148 6.51 -2.78 11.86
CA PRO A 148 5.44 -3.78 11.99
C PRO A 148 4.46 -3.47 13.13
N HIS A 149 4.88 -2.77 14.18
CA HIS A 149 3.97 -2.39 15.28
C HIS A 149 2.94 -1.35 14.82
N ASP A 150 3.37 -0.30 14.10
CA ASP A 150 2.48 0.69 13.48
C ASP A 150 1.46 0.03 12.53
N LEU A 151 1.91 -0.90 11.68
CA LEU A 151 1.03 -1.67 10.81
C LEU A 151 -0.01 -2.48 11.60
N MET A 152 0.43 -3.17 12.67
CA MET A 152 -0.45 -3.98 13.50
C MET A 152 -1.51 -3.14 14.21
N ASP A 153 -1.16 -1.96 14.72
CA ASP A 153 -2.09 -1.07 15.40
C ASP A 153 -3.11 -0.48 14.44
N LYS A 154 -2.68 -0.08 13.22
CA LYS A 154 -3.58 0.36 12.15
C LYS A 154 -4.57 -0.74 11.71
N LEU A 155 -4.11 -1.99 11.60
CA LEU A 155 -5.01 -3.11 11.30
C LEU A 155 -6.02 -3.37 12.43
N ARG A 156 -5.60 -3.27 13.70
CA ARG A 156 -6.51 -3.36 14.84
C ARG A 156 -7.56 -2.25 14.79
N ARG A 157 -7.14 -1.02 14.51
CA ARG A 157 -8.04 0.12 14.37
C ARG A 157 -9.00 -0.05 13.20
N ALA A 158 -8.50 -0.47 12.03
CA ALA A 158 -9.34 -0.75 10.88
C ALA A 158 -10.45 -1.76 11.18
N LYS A 159 -10.18 -2.75 12.02
CA LYS A 159 -11.19 -3.75 12.44
C LYS A 159 -12.35 -3.14 13.23
N THR A 160 -12.13 -2.08 13.98
CA THR A 160 -13.17 -1.44 14.82
C THR A 160 -14.05 -0.45 14.08
N ILE A 161 -13.71 -0.12 12.82
CA ILE A 161 -14.42 0.85 12.01
C ILE A 161 -15.29 0.11 10.99
N GLU A 162 -16.54 0.54 10.84
CA GLU A 162 -17.45 0.02 9.82
C GLU A 162 -17.28 0.76 8.49
N GLY A 163 -17.66 0.10 7.41
CA GLY A 163 -17.56 0.63 6.05
C GLY A 163 -16.28 0.20 5.34
N PHE A 164 -15.86 0.94 4.35
CA PHE A 164 -14.68 0.64 3.55
C PHE A 164 -13.39 1.12 4.25
N ARG A 165 -12.47 0.21 4.49
CA ARG A 165 -11.17 0.53 5.11
C ARG A 165 -10.04 0.18 4.16
N TYR A 166 -9.16 1.16 3.91
CA TYR A 166 -8.03 1.04 3.00
C TYR A 166 -6.70 1.14 3.75
N LEU A 167 -5.80 0.21 3.52
CA LEU A 167 -4.42 0.29 3.98
C LEU A 167 -3.46 0.10 2.80
N GLN A 168 -2.51 1.01 2.64
CA GLN A 168 -1.41 0.89 1.68
C GLN A 168 -0.11 0.60 2.43
N VAL A 169 0.46 -0.57 2.20
CA VAL A 169 1.62 -1.07 2.94
C VAL A 169 2.82 -1.13 2.03
N LEU A 170 3.82 -0.28 2.27
CA LEU A 170 5.08 -0.34 1.55
C LEU A 170 5.82 -1.63 1.88
N THR A 171 6.11 -2.39 0.84
CA THR A 171 6.82 -3.68 0.92
C THR A 171 7.98 -3.67 -0.06
N PRO A 172 9.15 -3.13 0.33
CA PRO A 172 10.32 -3.15 -0.53
C PRO A 172 10.62 -4.54 -1.04
N ASP A 173 10.74 -4.69 -2.36
CA ASP A 173 11.03 -5.98 -3.00
C ASP A 173 12.51 -6.03 -3.42
N PRO A 174 13.32 -6.93 -2.82
CA PRO A 174 14.76 -6.99 -3.09
C PRO A 174 15.08 -7.25 -4.56
N TYR A 175 14.22 -8.02 -5.23
CA TYR A 175 14.41 -8.42 -6.61
C TYR A 175 14.17 -7.27 -7.59
N GLY A 176 13.02 -6.60 -7.45
CA GLY A 176 12.65 -5.50 -8.34
C GLY A 176 13.38 -4.20 -8.02
N TRP A 177 13.74 -3.98 -6.75
CA TRP A 177 14.45 -2.76 -6.34
C TRP A 177 15.98 -2.93 -6.37
N LEU A 178 16.49 -4.17 -6.57
CA LEU A 178 17.90 -4.51 -6.69
C LEU A 178 18.72 -4.10 -5.46
N PHE A 179 18.38 -4.67 -4.30
CA PHE A 179 19.13 -4.55 -3.05
C PHE A 179 19.23 -5.91 -2.35
N ASP A 180 20.13 -6.04 -1.37
CA ASP A 180 20.32 -7.29 -0.61
C ASP A 180 19.06 -7.64 0.21
N PRO A 181 18.48 -8.85 0.10
CA PRO A 181 17.26 -9.25 0.83
C PRO A 181 17.33 -9.08 2.35
N SER A 182 18.51 -9.21 2.95
CA SER A 182 18.71 -9.00 4.39
C SER A 182 18.40 -7.56 4.83
N ARG A 183 18.40 -6.60 3.91
CA ARG A 183 18.15 -5.18 4.16
C ARG A 183 16.68 -4.77 3.99
N THR A 184 15.75 -5.70 3.71
CA THR A 184 14.35 -5.34 3.42
C THR A 184 13.70 -4.46 4.49
N ALA A 185 13.88 -4.81 5.77
CA ALA A 185 13.35 -4.01 6.88
C ALA A 185 14.03 -2.63 6.97
N GLU A 186 15.34 -2.56 6.73
CA GLU A 186 16.11 -1.32 6.71
C GLU A 186 15.63 -0.39 5.59
N VAL A 187 15.46 -0.90 4.37
CA VAL A 187 14.96 -0.13 3.22
C VAL A 187 13.55 0.39 3.49
N GLY A 188 12.67 -0.42 4.10
CA GLY A 188 11.36 0.02 4.54
C GLY A 188 11.39 1.13 5.59
N LYS A 189 12.38 1.10 6.50
CA LYS A 189 12.62 2.18 7.48
C LYS A 189 13.17 3.44 6.82
N LEU A 190 14.13 3.30 5.91
CA LEU A 190 14.72 4.43 5.17
C LEU A 190 13.67 5.20 4.39
N ALA A 191 12.71 4.52 3.75
CA ALA A 191 11.61 5.18 3.05
C ALA A 191 10.82 6.13 3.96
N VAL A 192 10.58 5.73 5.20
CA VAL A 192 9.87 6.56 6.20
C VAL A 192 10.77 7.66 6.75
N GLN A 193 12.00 7.34 7.11
CA GLN A 193 12.97 8.30 7.67
C GLN A 193 13.32 9.43 6.69
N THR A 194 13.33 9.15 5.39
CA THR A 194 13.56 10.15 4.33
C THR A 194 12.27 10.83 3.88
N CYS A 195 11.17 10.57 4.57
CA CYS A 195 9.83 11.14 4.30
C CYS A 195 9.27 10.79 2.92
N TYR A 196 9.88 9.87 2.19
CA TYR A 196 9.39 9.34 0.92
C TYR A 196 8.05 8.61 1.10
N TRP A 197 7.92 7.88 2.22
CA TRP A 197 6.71 7.15 2.57
C TRP A 197 6.15 7.63 3.91
N PRO A 198 5.12 8.50 3.91
CA PRO A 198 4.48 8.94 5.14
C PRO A 198 3.81 7.79 5.86
N LEU A 199 3.96 7.68 7.18
CA LEU A 199 3.13 6.83 8.01
C LEU A 199 2.03 7.68 8.64
N LEU A 200 0.80 7.43 8.25
CA LEU A 200 -0.37 8.16 8.75
C LEU A 200 -1.63 7.29 8.68
N GLU A 201 -2.65 7.74 9.37
CA GLU A 201 -4.02 7.24 9.23
C GLU A 201 -5.00 8.42 9.15
N VAL A 202 -6.11 8.19 8.46
CA VAL A 202 -7.19 9.14 8.34
C VAL A 202 -8.47 8.44 8.78
N VAL A 203 -9.09 8.96 9.81
CA VAL A 203 -10.34 8.45 10.37
C VAL A 203 -11.43 9.51 10.20
N ASN A 204 -12.45 9.20 9.40
CA ASN A 204 -13.53 10.14 9.10
C ASN A 204 -13.02 11.54 8.69
N GLY A 205 -12.04 11.58 7.79
CA GLY A 205 -11.42 12.80 7.28
C GLY A 205 -10.34 13.42 8.19
N ARG A 206 -10.16 12.97 9.43
CA ARG A 206 -9.15 13.50 10.35
C ARG A 206 -7.82 12.78 10.21
N VAL A 207 -6.79 13.50 9.83
CA VAL A 207 -5.43 12.98 9.62
C VAL A 207 -4.69 12.87 10.95
N GLN A 208 -4.07 11.74 11.19
CA GLN A 208 -3.14 11.50 12.27
C GLN A 208 -1.83 10.93 11.72
N VAL A 209 -0.75 11.68 11.86
CA VAL A 209 0.61 11.22 11.46
C VAL A 209 1.19 10.36 12.56
N SER A 210 1.73 9.18 12.22
CA SER A 210 2.39 8.28 13.16
C SER A 210 3.67 8.90 13.72
N ASN A 211 4.04 8.52 14.95
CA ASN A 211 5.23 9.05 15.64
C ASN A 211 6.50 8.94 14.78
N GLU A 212 6.65 7.86 14.04
CA GLU A 212 7.78 7.57 13.17
C GLU A 212 7.92 8.55 12.00
N SER A 213 6.84 9.26 11.66
CA SER A 213 6.81 10.26 10.57
C SER A 213 6.66 11.70 11.04
N LEU A 214 6.57 11.99 12.35
CA LEU A 214 6.39 13.36 12.86
C LEU A 214 7.55 14.30 12.47
N HIS A 215 8.77 13.79 12.36
CA HIS A 215 9.92 14.59 11.92
C HIS A 215 9.77 15.10 10.49
N CYS A 216 8.92 14.47 9.66
CA CYS A 216 8.69 14.89 8.28
C CYS A 216 7.78 16.12 8.15
N LEU A 217 7.07 16.50 9.21
CA LEU A 217 6.22 17.71 9.23
C LEU A 217 7.03 19.01 9.02
N ARG A 218 8.32 18.98 9.33
CA ARG A 218 9.24 20.11 9.12
C ARG A 218 10.31 19.70 8.11
N LYS A 219 10.48 20.50 7.06
CA LYS A 219 11.42 20.20 5.98
C LYS A 219 12.86 20.07 6.48
N GLU A 220 13.24 20.89 7.46
CA GLU A 220 14.59 20.98 8.02
C GLU A 220 15.00 19.74 8.83
N THR A 221 14.03 18.94 9.28
CA THR A 221 14.27 17.73 10.07
C THR A 221 14.24 16.45 9.24
N ARG A 222 14.00 16.56 7.93
CA ARG A 222 13.95 15.41 7.03
C ARG A 222 15.34 14.87 6.72
N ARG A 223 15.50 13.57 6.79
CA ARG A 223 16.69 12.89 6.32
C ARG A 223 16.80 13.01 4.79
N PRO A 224 18.01 13.17 4.20
CA PRO A 224 18.18 13.30 2.77
C PRO A 224 17.55 12.12 2.00
N LEU A 225 16.75 12.42 0.99
CA LEU A 225 16.09 11.39 0.14
C LEU A 225 17.12 10.47 -0.53
N ARG A 226 18.32 10.99 -0.80
CA ARG A 226 19.44 10.25 -1.41
C ARG A 226 19.82 8.99 -0.60
N ASP A 227 19.66 9.01 0.73
CA ASP A 227 19.95 7.85 1.58
C ASP A 227 19.05 6.66 1.28
N PHE A 228 17.78 6.91 0.92
CA PHE A 228 16.84 5.88 0.50
C PHE A 228 17.05 5.44 -0.94
N LEU A 229 17.32 6.38 -1.85
CA LEU A 229 17.43 6.06 -3.27
C LEU A 229 18.73 5.31 -3.59
N SER A 230 19.84 5.67 -2.94
CA SER A 230 21.17 5.10 -3.22
C SER A 230 21.32 3.63 -2.88
N VAL A 231 20.49 3.09 -1.98
CA VAL A 231 20.52 1.66 -1.61
C VAL A 231 19.79 0.76 -2.60
N GLN A 232 19.16 1.33 -3.64
CA GLN A 232 18.32 0.64 -4.60
C GLN A 232 18.92 0.69 -6.01
N GLY A 233 19.23 -0.48 -6.58
CA GLY A 233 19.80 -0.55 -7.92
C GLY A 233 18.88 -0.04 -9.03
N ARG A 234 17.54 -0.01 -8.82
CA ARG A 234 16.59 0.54 -9.80
C ARG A 234 16.76 2.04 -10.05
N TYR A 235 17.53 2.75 -9.20
CA TYR A 235 17.82 4.17 -9.32
C TYR A 235 19.26 4.48 -9.80
N LYS A 236 20.01 3.49 -10.27
CA LYS A 236 21.40 3.68 -10.72
C LYS A 236 21.56 4.67 -11.90
N ARG A 237 20.46 4.98 -12.61
CA ARG A 237 20.45 5.89 -13.77
C ARG A 237 19.87 7.27 -13.45
N LEU A 238 19.53 7.56 -12.18
CA LEU A 238 19.03 8.88 -11.80
C LEU A 238 20.05 9.96 -12.11
N ASN A 239 19.61 10.98 -12.81
CA ASN A 239 20.33 12.23 -12.96
C ASN A 239 19.85 13.26 -11.93
N ASP A 240 20.50 14.42 -11.87
CA ASP A 240 20.17 15.47 -10.91
C ASP A 240 18.75 16.04 -11.11
N GLN A 241 18.22 16.02 -12.33
CA GLN A 241 16.86 16.48 -12.61
C GLN A 241 15.82 15.47 -12.09
N ASP A 242 16.03 14.16 -12.32
CA ASP A 242 15.16 13.11 -11.79
C ASP A 242 15.16 13.12 -10.25
N TYR A 243 16.32 13.40 -9.63
CA TYR A 243 16.43 13.52 -8.18
C TYR A 243 15.60 14.71 -7.65
N LYS A 244 15.70 15.88 -8.28
CA LYS A 244 14.90 17.07 -7.92
C LYS A 244 13.40 16.82 -8.09
N GLU A 245 13.01 16.08 -9.13
CA GLU A 245 11.61 15.70 -9.35
C GLU A 245 11.07 14.84 -8.21
N LEU A 246 11.86 13.85 -7.74
CA LEU A 246 11.50 13.01 -6.60
C LEU A 246 11.44 13.80 -5.28
N GLU A 247 12.37 14.75 -5.05
CA GLU A 247 12.30 15.65 -3.89
C GLU A 247 11.04 16.53 -3.94
N SER A 248 10.73 17.08 -5.11
CA SER A 248 9.53 17.89 -5.33
C SER A 248 8.25 17.08 -5.09
N TYR A 249 8.24 15.82 -5.48
CA TYR A 249 7.13 14.91 -5.21
C TYR A 249 6.95 14.64 -3.71
N VAL A 250 8.05 14.45 -2.97
CA VAL A 250 8.00 14.30 -1.50
C VAL A 250 7.46 15.57 -0.85
N ASP A 251 7.96 16.74 -1.25
CA ASP A 251 7.47 18.03 -0.74
C ASP A 251 5.96 18.21 -1.02
N TYR A 252 5.54 17.97 -2.25
CA TYR A 252 4.13 18.05 -2.65
C TYR A 252 3.23 17.12 -1.83
N THR A 253 3.67 15.88 -1.57
CA THR A 253 2.94 14.91 -0.77
C THR A 253 2.74 15.42 0.67
N TRP A 254 3.80 15.92 1.30
CA TRP A 254 3.73 16.46 2.66
C TRP A 254 2.93 17.76 2.74
N ASP A 255 2.99 18.63 1.74
CA ASP A 255 2.15 19.83 1.65
C ASP A 255 0.66 19.46 1.60
N ARG A 256 0.28 18.42 0.86
CA ARG A 256 -1.09 17.89 0.87
C ARG A 256 -1.51 17.37 2.23
N ILE A 257 -0.65 16.59 2.89
CA ILE A 257 -0.92 16.06 4.24
C ILE A 257 -1.11 17.23 5.23
N LEU A 258 -0.22 18.22 5.23
CA LEU A 258 -0.31 19.38 6.08
C LEU A 258 -1.59 20.21 5.85
N LYS A 259 -2.05 20.34 4.61
CA LYS A 259 -3.34 20.98 4.29
C LYS A 259 -4.51 20.19 4.89
N LEU A 260 -4.53 18.87 4.73
CA LEU A 260 -5.58 18.02 5.30
C LEU A 260 -5.61 18.03 6.84
N MET A 261 -4.47 18.24 7.51
CA MET A 261 -4.42 18.36 8.98
C MET A 261 -5.01 19.68 9.51
N ARG A 262 -5.21 20.66 8.65
CA ARG A 262 -5.75 21.99 9.02
C ARG A 262 -7.26 22.11 8.81
N THR A 263 -7.83 21.19 8.05
CA THR A 263 -9.28 21.08 7.80
C THR A 263 -9.95 20.19 8.82
#